data_8a585c38bda4b4f9c04009ec98189b09
#
_entry.id   8a585c38bda4b4f9c04009ec98189b09
#
_cell.length_a   1.000
_cell.length_b   1.000
_cell.length_c   1.000
_cell.angle_alpha   90.00
_cell.angle_beta   90.00
_cell.angle_gamma   90.00
#
_symmetry.space_group_name_H-M   'P 1'
#
loop_
_entity.id
_entity.type
_entity.pdbx_description
1 polymer ?
#
loop_
_entity_poly.entity_id
_entity_poly.type
_entity_poly.pdbx_seq_one_letter_code
_entity_poly.pdbx_strand_id
1 'polypeptide(L)'
;MHWRETLPDWYVKKYGYQPCVNIGTAGHVDHGKTTLIQALTGSWTSVHSQELKRGITIRVGYSDAAFYKCKKCEEPLCYSTTPKCTNCGKESELSRVVSFVDSPGHESLMANMLSGSALMDGALLLVASNEKVPRPQTKEHLLALQTLGIQQIVIVQNKVDLLDYKEAVSNYQDISKFVKGTYASKAPVIPISAQSGLNIDALIGAIENTIKTPERDEKKETVMHVLRSFDVNKPGTKLKEIKGGVIGGSLTQGVFQVGDEIEIKPGILNEKKKTYEPFQTEITSLGTAAGIVDSVKPGGLVAIGTKLDPAMTRSDSFIGSVIGKPGTLPENSTNLKLEVNLFDSAVGTTEDIKVQPIQSGELLRLNIGTAPVLGKVSKVKSKNIELELRRPACIFEGGNVAISRRIAERWRLIGAGIVG
;
A
#
# COMPACT_ATOMS: atom_id res chain seq x y z
N MET A 1 -1.21 13.77 24.16
CA MET A 1 -2.31 12.77 24.15
C MET A 1 -2.32 12.15 22.77
N HIS A 2 -2.13 10.85 22.66
CA HIS A 2 -2.10 10.17 21.38
C HIS A 2 -3.54 10.09 20.84
N TRP A 3 -3.79 10.33 19.54
CA TRP A 3 -5.12 10.30 18.92
C TRP A 3 -5.93 9.03 19.26
N ARG A 4 -5.26 7.94 19.54
CA ARG A 4 -5.83 6.65 19.93
C ARG A 4 -6.70 6.69 21.17
N GLU A 5 -6.41 7.61 22.09
CA GLU A 5 -7.11 7.77 23.38
C GLU A 5 -8.28 8.76 23.29
N THR A 6 -8.41 9.46 22.15
CA THR A 6 -9.36 10.59 22.01
C THR A 6 -10.29 10.43 20.81
N LEU A 7 -10.48 9.20 20.30
CA LEU A 7 -11.43 8.97 19.21
C LEU A 7 -12.85 9.24 19.70
N PRO A 8 -13.61 10.10 19.00
CA PRO A 8 -14.99 10.37 19.37
C PRO A 8 -15.91 9.18 19.05
N ASP A 9 -16.98 9.01 19.80
CA ASP A 9 -17.92 7.88 19.69
C ASP A 9 -18.46 7.67 18.26
N TRP A 10 -18.75 8.76 17.53
CA TRP A 10 -19.22 8.67 16.16
C TRP A 10 -18.21 7.99 15.24
N TYR A 11 -16.88 8.23 15.46
CA TYR A 11 -15.82 7.64 14.68
C TYR A 11 -15.70 6.15 14.99
N VAL A 12 -15.63 5.81 16.29
CA VAL A 12 -15.53 4.42 16.76
C VAL A 12 -16.73 3.60 16.28
N LYS A 13 -17.94 4.14 16.35
CA LYS A 13 -19.16 3.47 15.85
C LYS A 13 -19.04 3.18 14.35
N LYS A 14 -18.52 4.10 13.56
CA LYS A 14 -18.45 3.97 12.10
C LYS A 14 -17.25 3.13 11.63
N TYR A 15 -16.09 3.34 12.17
CA TYR A 15 -14.83 2.78 11.65
C TYR A 15 -14.11 1.87 12.65
N GLY A 16 -14.54 1.78 13.90
CA GLY A 16 -13.81 1.10 14.98
C GLY A 16 -12.60 1.90 15.46
N TYR A 17 -11.69 1.23 16.14
CA TYR A 17 -10.42 1.80 16.63
C TYR A 17 -9.31 1.68 15.60
N GLN A 18 -9.55 2.13 14.37
CA GLN A 18 -8.62 1.97 13.25
C GLN A 18 -8.76 3.09 12.21
N PRO A 19 -7.75 3.28 11.34
CA PRO A 19 -7.87 4.19 10.19
C PRO A 19 -8.98 3.76 9.23
N CYS A 20 -9.60 4.74 8.60
CA CYS A 20 -10.68 4.49 7.63
C CYS A 20 -10.23 4.50 6.16
N VAL A 21 -8.98 4.93 5.89
CA VAL A 21 -8.44 5.07 4.54
C VAL A 21 -6.94 4.76 4.54
N ASN A 22 -6.46 4.11 3.48
CA ASN A 22 -5.06 3.80 3.27
C ASN A 22 -4.48 4.70 2.17
N ILE A 23 -3.47 5.51 2.48
CA ILE A 23 -2.82 6.41 1.54
C ILE A 23 -1.36 6.00 1.36
N GLY A 24 -0.98 5.66 0.14
CA GLY A 24 0.39 5.27 -0.15
C GLY A 24 1.28 6.44 -0.52
N THR A 25 2.59 6.29 -0.28
CA THR A 25 3.59 7.17 -0.85
C THR A 25 4.24 6.54 -2.06
N ALA A 26 4.45 7.31 -3.11
CA ALA A 26 5.09 6.92 -4.35
C ALA A 26 6.11 7.99 -4.78
N GLY A 27 7.11 7.62 -5.56
CA GLY A 27 8.13 8.55 -6.04
C GLY A 27 9.54 7.97 -5.93
N HIS A 28 10.51 8.68 -6.50
CA HIS A 28 11.90 8.26 -6.58
C HIS A 28 12.55 8.06 -5.19
N VAL A 29 13.69 7.38 -5.15
CA VAL A 29 14.55 7.34 -3.95
C VAL A 29 14.93 8.77 -3.57
N ASP A 30 15.05 9.04 -2.28
CA ASP A 30 15.43 10.34 -1.71
C ASP A 30 14.45 11.51 -1.98
N HIS A 31 13.27 11.27 -2.57
CA HIS A 31 12.23 12.29 -2.69
C HIS A 31 11.54 12.63 -1.36
N GLY A 32 11.88 11.94 -0.25
CA GLY A 32 11.43 12.26 1.11
C GLY A 32 10.12 11.59 1.51
N LYS A 33 9.79 10.41 0.96
CA LYS A 33 8.57 9.64 1.31
C LYS A 33 8.48 9.34 2.81
N THR A 34 9.49 8.70 3.35
CA THR A 34 9.55 8.34 4.79
C THR A 34 9.59 9.58 5.69
N THR A 35 10.32 10.64 5.26
CA THR A 35 10.36 11.92 5.98
C THR A 35 8.98 12.59 6.03
N LEU A 36 8.23 12.54 4.93
CA LEU A 36 6.87 13.05 4.92
C LEU A 36 5.95 12.28 5.86
N ILE A 37 6.03 10.95 5.86
CA ILE A 37 5.25 10.13 6.78
C ILE A 37 5.61 10.47 8.23
N GLN A 38 6.89 10.65 8.55
CA GLN A 38 7.31 11.11 9.87
C GLN A 38 6.72 12.47 10.23
N ALA A 39 6.72 13.42 9.30
CA ALA A 39 6.12 14.75 9.54
C ALA A 39 4.62 14.69 9.80
N LEU A 40 3.90 13.78 9.13
CA LEU A 40 2.45 13.60 9.29
C LEU A 40 2.06 12.76 10.52
N THR A 41 2.89 11.77 10.89
CA THR A 41 2.52 10.77 11.90
C THR A 41 3.33 10.86 13.20
N GLY A 42 4.45 11.57 13.17
CA GLY A 42 5.42 11.61 14.26
C GLY A 42 6.26 10.33 14.40
N SER A 43 6.09 9.34 13.51
CA SER A 43 6.75 8.03 13.59
C SER A 43 7.64 7.77 12.38
N TRP A 44 8.83 7.23 12.62
CA TRP A 44 9.74 6.78 11.57
C TRP A 44 9.43 5.34 11.16
N THR A 45 9.13 5.09 9.89
CA THR A 45 8.69 3.77 9.39
C THR A 45 9.82 2.81 9.06
N SER A 46 11.00 3.32 8.68
CA SER A 46 12.18 2.52 8.34
C SER A 46 12.98 2.15 9.58
N VAL A 47 12.55 1.11 10.28
CA VAL A 47 13.17 0.67 11.56
C VAL A 47 14.05 -0.57 11.41
N HIS A 48 14.05 -1.23 10.25
CA HIS A 48 14.83 -2.45 10.03
C HIS A 48 16.33 -2.15 9.91
N SER A 49 17.18 -2.98 10.52
CA SER A 49 18.62 -2.76 10.57
C SER A 49 19.30 -2.58 9.19
N GLN A 50 18.80 -3.25 8.15
CA GLN A 50 19.28 -3.09 6.78
C GLN A 50 18.83 -1.77 6.15
N GLU A 51 17.64 -1.27 6.48
CA GLU A 51 17.13 0.03 6.02
C GLU A 51 17.93 1.17 6.64
N LEU A 52 18.19 1.09 7.95
CA LEU A 52 19.01 2.06 8.66
C LEU A 52 20.46 2.10 8.13
N LYS A 53 21.05 0.94 7.78
CA LYS A 53 22.41 0.87 7.23
C LYS A 53 22.51 1.42 5.80
N ARG A 54 21.47 1.26 4.99
CA ARG A 54 21.46 1.65 3.58
C ARG A 54 20.79 3.00 3.32
N GLY A 55 20.10 3.56 4.30
CA GLY A 55 19.34 4.81 4.17
C GLY A 55 18.14 4.73 3.21
N ILE A 56 17.64 3.53 2.91
CA ILE A 56 16.53 3.33 1.97
C ILE A 56 15.46 2.43 2.58
N THR A 57 14.19 2.69 2.27
CA THR A 57 13.08 1.81 2.62
C THR A 57 13.14 0.55 1.75
N ILE A 58 13.17 -0.62 2.37
CA ILE A 58 13.22 -1.94 1.71
C ILE A 58 11.87 -2.64 1.80
N ARG A 59 11.27 -2.64 2.98
CA ARG A 59 9.95 -3.22 3.24
C ARG A 59 8.89 -2.14 3.23
N VAL A 60 7.66 -2.52 2.94
CA VAL A 60 6.53 -1.61 3.08
C VAL A 60 6.36 -1.28 4.56
N GLY A 61 6.52 0.00 4.89
CA GLY A 61 6.33 0.54 6.23
C GLY A 61 4.92 1.10 6.41
N TYR A 62 4.49 1.26 7.66
CA TYR A 62 3.15 1.75 7.98
C TYR A 62 3.17 2.67 9.18
N SER A 63 2.38 3.73 9.10
CA SER A 63 2.14 4.61 10.24
C SER A 63 0.82 5.36 10.06
N ASP A 64 0.16 5.68 11.16
CA ASP A 64 -1.16 6.28 11.13
C ASP A 64 -1.16 7.69 11.72
N ALA A 65 -2.00 8.55 11.18
CA ALA A 65 -2.24 9.90 11.68
C ALA A 65 -3.72 10.22 11.77
N ALA A 66 -4.11 10.97 12.78
CA ALA A 66 -5.41 11.61 12.85
C ALA A 66 -5.34 13.00 12.23
N PHE A 67 -6.29 13.35 11.40
CA PHE A 67 -6.45 14.69 10.84
C PHE A 67 -7.56 15.43 11.55
N TYR A 68 -7.28 16.69 11.90
CA TYR A 68 -8.19 17.58 12.61
C TYR A 68 -8.46 18.83 11.79
N LYS A 69 -9.67 19.35 11.92
CA LYS A 69 -10.11 20.60 11.29
C LYS A 69 -10.59 21.60 12.32
N CYS A 70 -9.97 22.77 12.36
CA CYS A 70 -10.39 23.89 13.20
C CYS A 70 -11.57 24.64 12.55
N LYS A 71 -12.65 24.88 13.29
CA LYS A 71 -13.81 25.63 12.82
C LYS A 71 -13.59 27.15 12.72
N LYS A 72 -12.51 27.65 13.29
CA LYS A 72 -12.27 29.09 13.42
C LYS A 72 -11.21 29.65 12.45
N CYS A 73 -10.43 28.78 11.84
CA CYS A 73 -9.42 29.15 10.88
C CYS A 73 -9.91 28.84 9.46
N GLU A 74 -9.46 29.63 8.50
CA GLU A 74 -9.70 29.40 7.08
C GLU A 74 -8.74 28.36 6.53
N GLU A 75 -9.10 27.73 5.40
CA GLU A 75 -8.22 26.83 4.68
C GLU A 75 -7.03 27.60 4.08
N PRO A 76 -5.82 27.02 4.08
CA PRO A 76 -5.46 25.68 4.59
C PRO A 76 -5.11 25.64 6.08
N LEU A 77 -4.98 26.76 6.77
CA LEU A 77 -4.50 26.91 8.15
C LEU A 77 -5.38 26.23 9.20
N CYS A 78 -6.56 25.74 8.80
CA CYS A 78 -7.48 25.02 9.68
C CYS A 78 -7.12 23.55 9.89
N TYR A 79 -6.20 22.98 9.09
CA TYR A 79 -5.86 21.56 9.16
C TYR A 79 -4.61 21.30 10.01
N SER A 80 -4.64 20.21 10.77
CA SER A 80 -3.51 19.79 11.60
C SER A 80 -3.54 18.28 11.87
N THR A 81 -2.43 17.74 12.39
CA THR A 81 -2.33 16.37 12.89
C THR A 81 -2.51 16.30 14.43
N THR A 82 -2.83 17.41 15.06
CA THR A 82 -3.01 17.52 16.51
C THR A 82 -4.40 18.05 16.84
N PRO A 83 -4.98 17.67 17.99
CA PRO A 83 -6.30 18.14 18.40
C PRO A 83 -6.36 19.64 18.72
N LYS A 84 -5.20 20.29 18.88
CA LYS A 84 -5.09 21.74 18.99
C LYS A 84 -4.64 22.33 17.66
N CYS A 85 -5.39 23.31 17.17
CA CYS A 85 -5.05 24.04 15.97
C CYS A 85 -3.69 24.73 16.09
N THR A 86 -2.78 24.45 15.18
CA THR A 86 -1.43 25.01 15.16
C THR A 86 -1.42 26.53 14.92
N ASN A 87 -2.46 27.06 14.23
CA ASN A 87 -2.58 28.47 13.90
C ASN A 87 -3.18 29.32 15.04
N CYS A 88 -4.30 28.89 15.63
CA CYS A 88 -5.01 29.71 16.65
C CYS A 88 -5.01 29.12 18.05
N GLY A 89 -4.41 27.95 18.27
CA GLY A 89 -4.32 27.27 19.57
C GLY A 89 -5.63 26.70 20.12
N LYS A 90 -6.76 26.83 19.40
CA LYS A 90 -8.07 26.31 19.83
C LYS A 90 -8.23 24.84 19.50
N GLU A 91 -9.16 24.18 20.18
CA GLU A 91 -9.48 22.79 19.89
C GLU A 91 -10.08 22.63 18.49
N SER A 92 -9.64 21.59 17.81
CA SER A 92 -10.07 21.18 16.47
C SER A 92 -10.85 19.87 16.55
N GLU A 93 -11.76 19.67 15.63
CA GLU A 93 -12.54 18.43 15.53
C GLU A 93 -11.78 17.40 14.72
N LEU A 94 -11.88 16.13 15.13
CA LEU A 94 -11.36 15.02 14.33
C LEU A 94 -12.09 14.99 12.98
N SER A 95 -11.33 15.03 11.88
CA SER A 95 -11.86 14.79 10.53
C SER A 95 -11.90 13.29 10.25
N ARG A 96 -10.75 12.64 10.29
CA ARG A 96 -10.59 11.18 10.16
C ARG A 96 -9.21 10.71 10.59
N VAL A 97 -9.04 9.39 10.63
CA VAL A 97 -7.73 8.74 10.84
C VAL A 97 -7.30 8.08 9.53
N VAL A 98 -6.07 8.32 9.14
CA VAL A 98 -5.45 7.86 7.89
C VAL A 98 -4.31 6.91 8.20
N SER A 99 -4.24 5.81 7.47
CA SER A 99 -3.07 4.92 7.48
C SER A 99 -2.19 5.24 6.29
N PHE A 100 -0.92 5.53 6.53
CA PHE A 100 0.08 5.77 5.50
C PHE A 100 0.87 4.50 5.21
N VAL A 101 0.98 4.18 3.92
CA VAL A 101 1.75 3.06 3.39
C VAL A 101 3.04 3.60 2.79
N ASP A 102 4.17 3.40 3.48
CA ASP A 102 5.49 3.84 3.03
C ASP A 102 6.07 2.84 2.03
N SER A 103 6.06 3.22 0.77
CA SER A 103 6.53 2.36 -0.31
C SER A 103 8.00 2.57 -0.63
N PRO A 104 8.77 1.48 -0.89
CA PRO A 104 10.14 1.61 -1.32
C PRO A 104 10.24 2.34 -2.67
N GLY A 105 11.25 3.20 -2.82
CA GLY A 105 11.47 3.99 -4.05
C GLY A 105 12.44 3.38 -5.04
N HIS A 106 13.16 2.31 -4.66
CA HIS A 106 14.20 1.72 -5.48
C HIS A 106 13.64 0.74 -6.52
N GLU A 107 14.15 0.80 -7.75
CA GLU A 107 13.67 -0.04 -8.87
C GLU A 107 13.67 -1.55 -8.60
N SER A 108 14.67 -2.06 -7.86
CA SER A 108 14.74 -3.49 -7.51
C SER A 108 13.61 -3.93 -6.56
N LEU A 109 12.92 -2.98 -5.91
CA LEU A 109 11.86 -3.21 -4.93
C LEU A 109 10.47 -2.93 -5.47
N MET A 110 10.34 -2.74 -6.81
CA MET A 110 9.07 -2.46 -7.47
C MET A 110 7.98 -3.48 -7.12
N ALA A 111 8.31 -4.76 -6.97
CA ALA A 111 7.34 -5.76 -6.57
C ALA A 111 6.77 -5.54 -5.16
N ASN A 112 7.61 -5.07 -4.22
CA ASN A 112 7.14 -4.73 -2.88
C ASN A 112 6.24 -3.50 -2.93
N MET A 113 6.60 -2.51 -3.75
CA MET A 113 5.76 -1.34 -4.01
C MET A 113 4.41 -1.75 -4.58
N LEU A 114 4.36 -2.60 -5.62
CA LEU A 114 3.12 -3.08 -6.21
C LEU A 114 2.26 -3.88 -5.20
N SER A 115 2.87 -4.73 -4.38
CA SER A 115 2.15 -5.46 -3.33
C SER A 115 1.56 -4.53 -2.27
N GLY A 116 2.31 -3.51 -1.85
CA GLY A 116 1.81 -2.48 -0.92
C GLY A 116 0.70 -1.63 -1.53
N SER A 117 0.87 -1.24 -2.80
CA SER A 117 -0.10 -0.39 -3.51
C SER A 117 -1.45 -1.07 -3.74
N ALA A 118 -1.51 -2.39 -3.74
CA ALA A 118 -2.77 -3.13 -3.87
C ALA A 118 -3.78 -2.85 -2.73
N LEU A 119 -3.32 -2.25 -1.63
CA LEU A 119 -4.18 -1.90 -0.48
C LEU A 119 -4.41 -0.39 -0.33
N MET A 120 -3.90 0.42 -1.26
CA MET A 120 -4.04 1.88 -1.21
C MET A 120 -5.37 2.34 -1.80
N ASP A 121 -6.04 3.23 -1.11
CA ASP A 121 -7.26 3.91 -1.58
C ASP A 121 -6.92 5.19 -2.36
N GLY A 122 -5.76 5.76 -2.07
CA GLY A 122 -5.21 6.93 -2.73
C GLY A 122 -3.69 6.99 -2.55
N ALA A 123 -3.03 7.92 -3.22
CA ALA A 123 -1.59 8.02 -3.18
C ALA A 123 -1.07 9.47 -3.15
N LEU A 124 0.09 9.64 -2.52
CA LEU A 124 0.91 10.84 -2.57
C LEU A 124 2.08 10.57 -3.50
N LEU A 125 2.14 11.25 -4.65
CA LEU A 125 3.27 11.17 -5.57
C LEU A 125 4.29 12.27 -5.23
N LEU A 126 5.40 11.89 -4.61
CA LEU A 126 6.44 12.83 -4.22
C LEU A 126 7.43 13.09 -5.34
N VAL A 127 7.72 14.36 -5.55
CA VAL A 127 8.75 14.87 -6.47
C VAL A 127 9.65 15.83 -5.69
N ALA A 128 10.95 15.55 -5.65
CA ALA A 128 11.92 16.47 -5.04
C ALA A 128 12.13 17.66 -5.95
N SER A 129 11.98 18.87 -5.43
CA SER A 129 12.04 20.12 -6.20
C SER A 129 13.44 20.45 -6.74
N ASN A 130 14.48 19.95 -6.08
CA ASN A 130 15.89 20.15 -6.45
C ASN A 130 16.41 19.16 -7.50
N GLU A 131 15.52 18.38 -8.13
CA GLU A 131 15.87 17.37 -9.13
C GLU A 131 15.10 17.58 -10.44
N LYS A 132 15.65 17.04 -11.56
CA LYS A 132 14.95 17.04 -12.86
C LYS A 132 13.67 16.22 -12.82
N VAL A 133 12.61 16.69 -13.44
CA VAL A 133 11.29 16.06 -13.50
C VAL A 133 11.00 15.58 -14.94
N PRO A 134 10.48 14.34 -15.12
CA PRO A 134 10.39 13.28 -14.10
C PRO A 134 11.69 12.49 -13.94
N ARG A 135 11.91 11.95 -12.75
CA ARG A 135 12.91 10.88 -12.56
C ARG A 135 12.32 9.54 -13.01
N PRO A 136 13.14 8.56 -13.44
CA PRO A 136 12.65 7.29 -13.96
C PRO A 136 11.67 6.57 -13.03
N GLN A 137 11.98 6.43 -11.75
CA GLN A 137 11.08 5.76 -10.80
C GLN A 137 9.81 6.58 -10.49
N THR A 138 9.84 7.93 -10.62
CA THR A 138 8.62 8.74 -10.49
C THR A 138 7.61 8.41 -11.59
N LYS A 139 8.09 8.26 -12.84
CA LYS A 139 7.27 7.85 -13.98
C LYS A 139 6.75 6.42 -13.78
N GLU A 140 7.62 5.50 -13.33
CA GLU A 140 7.28 4.10 -13.06
C GLU A 140 6.21 3.98 -11.97
N HIS A 141 6.34 4.70 -10.88
CA HIS A 141 5.36 4.69 -9.79
C HIS A 141 4.01 5.28 -10.22
N LEU A 142 3.99 6.35 -11.00
CA LEU A 142 2.74 6.92 -11.53
C LEU A 142 1.98 5.90 -12.38
N LEU A 143 2.68 5.19 -13.27
CA LEU A 143 2.08 4.15 -14.10
C LEU A 143 1.67 2.91 -13.29
N ALA A 144 2.43 2.54 -12.26
CA ALA A 144 2.07 1.47 -11.35
C ALA A 144 0.76 1.77 -10.58
N LEU A 145 0.60 2.99 -10.08
CA LEU A 145 -0.63 3.43 -9.42
C LEU A 145 -1.83 3.38 -10.39
N GLN A 146 -1.64 3.82 -11.63
CA GLN A 146 -2.67 3.73 -12.67
C GLN A 146 -3.07 2.27 -12.94
N THR A 147 -2.07 1.38 -13.08
CA THR A 147 -2.24 -0.05 -13.30
C THR A 147 -3.10 -0.72 -12.24
N LEU A 148 -2.90 -0.31 -10.99
CA LEU A 148 -3.64 -0.84 -9.83
C LEU A 148 -5.00 -0.16 -9.62
N GLY A 149 -5.38 0.77 -10.50
CA GLY A 149 -6.68 1.45 -10.44
C GLY A 149 -6.77 2.56 -9.38
N ILE A 150 -5.64 3.03 -8.85
CA ILE A 150 -5.62 4.12 -7.86
C ILE A 150 -5.84 5.44 -8.59
N GLN A 151 -7.04 6.00 -8.44
CA GLN A 151 -7.48 7.21 -9.14
C GLN A 151 -7.23 8.49 -8.34
N GLN A 152 -7.20 8.41 -7.02
CA GLN A 152 -7.13 9.55 -6.12
C GLN A 152 -5.68 9.85 -5.77
N ILE A 153 -5.10 10.90 -6.35
CA ILE A 153 -3.69 11.25 -6.21
C ILE A 153 -3.54 12.72 -5.82
N VAL A 154 -2.62 12.97 -4.90
CA VAL A 154 -2.07 14.30 -4.60
C VAL A 154 -0.60 14.28 -4.96
N ILE A 155 -0.14 15.28 -5.71
CA ILE A 155 1.27 15.43 -6.07
C ILE A 155 1.93 16.34 -5.04
N VAL A 156 3.06 15.90 -4.52
CA VAL A 156 3.79 16.59 -3.46
C VAL A 156 5.12 17.09 -4.03
N GLN A 157 5.24 18.40 -4.23
CA GLN A 157 6.51 19.05 -4.56
C GLN A 157 7.29 19.25 -3.25
N ASN A 158 8.18 18.32 -2.94
CA ASN A 158 8.91 18.31 -1.66
C ASN A 158 10.27 18.98 -1.76
N LYS A 159 10.86 19.36 -0.61
CA LYS A 159 12.16 20.02 -0.48
C LYS A 159 12.20 21.42 -1.08
N VAL A 160 11.10 22.16 -1.06
CA VAL A 160 11.06 23.53 -1.60
C VAL A 160 11.95 24.52 -0.84
N ASP A 161 12.32 24.16 0.39
CA ASP A 161 13.27 24.90 1.23
C ASP A 161 14.70 24.97 0.67
N LEU A 162 15.03 24.10 -0.30
CA LEU A 162 16.35 24.06 -0.95
C LEU A 162 16.45 24.98 -2.18
N LEU A 163 15.37 25.62 -2.58
CA LEU A 163 15.27 26.41 -3.80
C LEU A 163 14.85 27.86 -3.52
N ASP A 164 15.22 28.76 -4.42
CA ASP A 164 14.58 30.07 -4.46
C ASP A 164 13.16 30.00 -5.06
N TYR A 165 12.42 31.09 -4.94
CA TYR A 165 11.03 31.14 -5.42
C TYR A 165 10.89 30.88 -6.93
N LYS A 166 11.83 31.37 -7.75
CA LYS A 166 11.77 31.23 -9.22
C LYS A 166 12.05 29.80 -9.63
N GLU A 167 13.03 29.15 -8.99
CA GLU A 167 13.37 27.74 -9.18
C GLU A 167 12.21 26.85 -8.77
N ALA A 168 11.59 27.11 -7.61
CA ALA A 168 10.43 26.37 -7.13
C ALA A 168 9.24 26.45 -8.11
N VAL A 169 8.96 27.65 -8.66
CA VAL A 169 7.91 27.85 -9.68
C VAL A 169 8.26 27.13 -10.98
N SER A 170 9.51 27.17 -11.43
CA SER A 170 9.97 26.46 -12.63
C SER A 170 9.78 24.95 -12.47
N ASN A 171 10.18 24.38 -11.33
CA ASN A 171 9.99 22.96 -11.03
C ASN A 171 8.50 22.59 -10.96
N TYR A 172 7.65 23.45 -10.37
CA TYR A 172 6.19 23.26 -10.38
C TYR A 172 5.63 23.15 -11.81
N GLN A 173 6.12 24.02 -12.71
CA GLN A 173 5.71 23.96 -14.13
C GLN A 173 6.16 22.66 -14.80
N ASP A 174 7.36 22.15 -14.48
CA ASP A 174 7.86 20.89 -15.02
C ASP A 174 7.07 19.69 -14.49
N ILE A 175 6.68 19.70 -13.21
CA ILE A 175 5.74 18.71 -12.65
C ILE A 175 4.41 18.76 -13.41
N SER A 176 3.85 19.95 -13.63
CA SER A 176 2.59 20.13 -14.34
C SER A 176 2.67 19.64 -15.80
N LYS A 177 3.80 19.89 -16.48
CA LYS A 177 4.05 19.34 -17.84
C LYS A 177 4.15 17.82 -17.83
N PHE A 178 4.83 17.23 -16.83
CA PHE A 178 5.01 15.78 -16.70
C PHE A 178 3.68 15.05 -16.55
N VAL A 179 2.76 15.57 -15.73
CA VAL A 179 1.47 14.90 -15.51
C VAL A 179 0.41 15.22 -16.56
N LYS A 180 0.66 16.24 -17.41
CA LYS A 180 -0.25 16.61 -18.51
C LYS A 180 -0.43 15.43 -19.46
N GLY A 181 -1.69 15.08 -19.75
CA GLY A 181 -2.03 13.93 -20.60
C GLY A 181 -2.02 12.58 -19.88
N THR A 182 -1.66 12.55 -18.59
CA THR A 182 -1.82 11.36 -17.75
C THR A 182 -3.14 11.41 -16.97
N TYR A 183 -3.53 10.32 -16.35
CA TYR A 183 -4.70 10.28 -15.46
C TYR A 183 -4.56 11.21 -14.23
N ALA A 184 -3.32 11.55 -13.84
CA ALA A 184 -3.04 12.49 -12.74
C ALA A 184 -3.04 13.96 -13.17
N SER A 185 -3.46 14.29 -14.40
CA SER A 185 -3.42 15.67 -14.95
C SER A 185 -4.23 16.71 -14.16
N LYS A 186 -5.23 16.24 -13.39
CA LYS A 186 -6.07 17.10 -12.53
C LYS A 186 -5.69 17.01 -11.04
N ALA A 187 -4.65 16.24 -10.70
CA ALA A 187 -4.21 16.11 -9.33
C ALA A 187 -3.62 17.44 -8.81
N PRO A 188 -3.97 17.86 -7.58
CA PRO A 188 -3.37 19.05 -7.00
C PRO A 188 -1.88 18.83 -6.75
N VAL A 189 -1.08 19.86 -7.00
CA VAL A 189 0.37 19.88 -6.71
C VAL A 189 0.62 20.80 -5.53
N ILE A 190 1.10 20.24 -4.42
CA ILE A 190 1.30 20.98 -3.16
C ILE A 190 2.78 21.11 -2.87
N PRO A 191 3.33 22.35 -2.85
CA PRO A 191 4.70 22.62 -2.48
C PRO A 191 4.88 22.53 -0.97
N ILE A 192 5.82 21.68 -0.50
CA ILE A 192 6.10 21.46 0.92
C ILE A 192 7.60 21.34 1.20
N SER A 193 7.95 21.49 2.47
CA SER A 193 9.17 20.91 3.03
C SER A 193 8.79 19.96 4.16
N ALA A 194 8.92 18.65 3.90
CA ALA A 194 8.64 17.63 4.91
C ALA A 194 9.60 17.73 6.10
N GLN A 195 10.85 18.17 5.86
CA GLN A 195 11.88 18.29 6.89
C GLN A 195 11.60 19.45 7.86
N SER A 196 11.12 20.58 7.36
CA SER A 196 10.83 21.78 8.17
C SER A 196 9.36 21.87 8.61
N GLY A 197 8.47 21.02 8.10
CA GLY A 197 7.03 21.06 8.36
C GLY A 197 6.30 22.15 7.58
N LEU A 198 6.94 22.76 6.57
CA LEU A 198 6.33 23.84 5.77
C LEU A 198 5.16 23.30 4.92
N ASN A 199 4.01 23.98 4.95
CA ASN A 199 2.78 23.69 4.18
C ASN A 199 2.20 22.29 4.43
N ILE A 200 2.45 21.67 5.58
CA ILE A 200 1.84 20.37 5.93
C ILE A 200 0.33 20.50 6.12
N ASP A 201 -0.15 21.61 6.62
CA ASP A 201 -1.57 21.98 6.71
C ASP A 201 -2.25 22.02 5.33
N ALA A 202 -1.62 22.67 4.35
CA ALA A 202 -2.09 22.71 2.96
C ALA A 202 -2.12 21.31 2.33
N LEU A 203 -1.11 20.48 2.61
CA LEU A 203 -1.10 19.10 2.16
C LEU A 203 -2.25 18.28 2.77
N ILE A 204 -2.50 18.42 4.09
CA ILE A 204 -3.63 17.75 4.76
C ILE A 204 -4.95 18.19 4.11
N GLY A 205 -5.13 19.50 3.87
CA GLY A 205 -6.31 20.01 3.17
C GLY A 205 -6.48 19.42 1.78
N ALA A 206 -5.42 19.31 1.01
CA ALA A 206 -5.46 18.68 -0.32
C ALA A 206 -5.82 17.18 -0.23
N ILE A 207 -5.28 16.45 0.75
CA ILE A 207 -5.63 15.05 1.01
C ILE A 207 -7.11 14.91 1.35
N GLU A 208 -7.64 15.75 2.26
CA GLU A 208 -9.05 15.74 2.68
C GLU A 208 -10.00 16.02 1.51
N ASN A 209 -9.61 16.92 0.63
CA ASN A 209 -10.42 17.31 -0.52
C ASN A 209 -10.35 16.32 -1.69
N THR A 210 -9.21 15.65 -1.89
CA THR A 210 -8.95 14.80 -3.06
C THR A 210 -9.17 13.32 -2.78
N ILE A 211 -8.64 12.80 -1.65
CA ILE A 211 -8.67 11.38 -1.34
C ILE A 211 -9.84 11.09 -0.41
N LYS A 212 -10.94 10.58 -0.95
CA LYS A 212 -12.14 10.26 -0.18
C LYS A 212 -12.01 8.89 0.50
N THR A 213 -12.62 8.75 1.66
CA THR A 213 -12.76 7.44 2.31
C THR A 213 -13.69 6.57 1.46
N PRO A 214 -13.25 5.38 1.01
CA PRO A 214 -14.10 4.51 0.22
C PRO A 214 -15.26 3.94 1.06
N GLU A 215 -16.37 3.69 0.40
CA GLU A 215 -17.44 2.90 1.00
C GLU A 215 -17.03 1.43 1.02
N ARG A 216 -17.12 0.81 2.18
CA ARG A 216 -16.76 -0.58 2.39
C ARG A 216 -17.94 -1.34 2.97
N ASP A 217 -18.17 -2.55 2.47
CA ASP A 217 -19.30 -3.37 2.88
C ASP A 217 -18.89 -4.32 4.03
N GLU A 218 -19.36 -3.99 5.23
CA GLU A 218 -19.13 -4.80 6.44
C GLU A 218 -19.98 -6.08 6.47
N LYS A 219 -21.02 -6.19 5.60
CA LYS A 219 -21.94 -7.34 5.56
C LYS A 219 -21.48 -8.42 4.59
N LYS A 220 -20.57 -8.11 3.69
CA LYS A 220 -19.99 -9.10 2.77
C LYS A 220 -19.11 -10.10 3.49
N GLU A 221 -18.85 -11.22 2.82
CA GLU A 221 -17.85 -12.20 3.25
C GLU A 221 -16.51 -11.53 3.48
N THR A 222 -15.89 -11.86 4.61
CA THR A 222 -14.68 -11.16 5.04
C THR A 222 -13.49 -11.52 4.17
N VAL A 223 -12.78 -10.51 3.67
CA VAL A 223 -11.57 -10.66 2.88
C VAL A 223 -10.48 -9.72 3.41
N MET A 224 -9.34 -10.29 3.77
CA MET A 224 -8.14 -9.58 4.17
C MET A 224 -6.96 -9.99 3.30
N HIS A 225 -6.28 -9.04 2.71
CA HIS A 225 -5.03 -9.27 1.98
C HIS A 225 -3.82 -9.15 2.90
N VAL A 226 -2.94 -10.15 2.85
CA VAL A 226 -1.77 -10.24 3.73
C VAL A 226 -0.56 -9.52 3.11
N LEU A 227 0.07 -8.66 3.89
CA LEU A 227 1.29 -7.94 3.54
C LEU A 227 2.49 -8.27 4.41
N ARG A 228 2.24 -8.74 5.61
CA ARG A 228 3.28 -9.06 6.58
C ARG A 228 2.92 -10.33 7.34
N SER A 229 3.94 -11.06 7.74
CA SER A 229 3.79 -12.08 8.78
C SER A 229 5.06 -12.15 9.61
N PHE A 230 4.92 -12.37 10.92
CA PHE A 230 6.06 -12.33 11.82
C PHE A 230 5.80 -13.10 13.13
N ASP A 231 6.89 -13.51 13.74
CA ASP A 231 6.93 -14.09 15.08
C ASP A 231 7.16 -12.94 16.07
N VAL A 232 6.27 -12.78 17.04
CA VAL A 232 6.36 -11.73 18.07
C VAL A 232 7.09 -12.19 19.32
N ASN A 233 7.48 -13.46 19.41
CA ASN A 233 8.16 -14.01 20.55
C ASN A 233 9.62 -13.58 20.57
N LYS A 234 10.09 -13.16 21.74
CA LYS A 234 11.50 -12.84 21.95
C LYS A 234 12.32 -14.11 22.17
N PRO A 235 13.60 -14.13 21.79
CA PRO A 235 14.49 -15.22 22.16
C PRO A 235 14.47 -15.45 23.68
N GLY A 236 14.32 -16.71 24.11
CA GLY A 236 14.23 -17.08 25.52
C GLY A 236 12.84 -17.01 26.14
N THR A 237 11.79 -16.70 25.37
CA THR A 237 10.40 -16.80 25.83
C THR A 237 10.08 -18.23 26.30
N LYS A 238 9.50 -18.39 27.51
CA LYS A 238 9.11 -19.69 28.05
C LYS A 238 8.01 -20.31 27.21
N LEU A 239 8.02 -21.64 27.07
CA LEU A 239 7.04 -22.39 26.25
C LEU A 239 5.58 -22.03 26.54
N LYS A 240 5.23 -21.82 27.80
CA LYS A 240 3.87 -21.44 28.22
C LYS A 240 3.45 -20.01 27.86
N GLU A 241 4.41 -19.16 27.51
CA GLU A 241 4.23 -17.74 27.18
C GLU A 241 4.33 -17.50 25.66
N ILE A 242 4.64 -18.53 24.88
CA ILE A 242 4.75 -18.43 23.43
C ILE A 242 3.39 -18.09 22.86
N LYS A 243 3.36 -16.96 22.13
CA LYS A 243 2.21 -16.53 21.32
C LYS A 243 2.30 -17.17 19.96
N GLY A 244 1.16 -17.50 19.38
CA GLY A 244 1.09 -17.97 18.01
C GLY A 244 1.55 -16.93 16.99
N GLY A 245 1.70 -17.34 15.75
CA GLY A 245 2.16 -16.49 14.67
C GLY A 245 1.20 -15.33 14.40
N VAL A 246 1.76 -14.18 14.00
CA VAL A 246 0.99 -12.97 13.70
C VAL A 246 1.01 -12.68 12.21
N ILE A 247 -0.15 -12.31 11.66
CA ILE A 247 -0.34 -11.97 10.25
C ILE A 247 -0.90 -10.55 10.17
N GLY A 248 -0.26 -9.70 9.37
CA GLY A 248 -0.64 -8.31 9.15
C GLY A 248 -1.11 -8.05 7.74
N GLY A 249 -2.13 -7.22 7.59
CA GLY A 249 -2.68 -6.84 6.29
C GLY A 249 -3.81 -5.83 6.41
N SER A 250 -4.64 -5.73 5.39
CA SER A 250 -5.81 -4.85 5.41
C SER A 250 -7.06 -5.60 4.98
N LEU A 251 -8.15 -5.38 5.74
CA LEU A 251 -9.47 -5.84 5.34
C LEU A 251 -10.00 -4.96 4.22
N THR A 252 -10.50 -5.60 3.18
CA THR A 252 -11.18 -4.90 2.06
C THR A 252 -12.70 -4.93 2.21
N GLN A 253 -13.23 -5.95 2.87
CA GLN A 253 -14.66 -6.12 3.16
C GLN A 253 -14.89 -7.05 4.35
N GLY A 254 -16.11 -7.06 4.91
CA GLY A 254 -16.50 -7.89 6.03
C GLY A 254 -15.91 -7.43 7.38
N VAL A 255 -16.04 -8.25 8.40
CA VAL A 255 -15.58 -7.96 9.78
C VAL A 255 -14.97 -9.22 10.37
N PHE A 256 -13.88 -9.08 11.13
CA PHE A 256 -13.36 -10.14 11.99
C PHE A 256 -13.54 -9.78 13.46
N GLN A 257 -13.74 -10.83 14.26
CA GLN A 257 -13.79 -10.77 15.72
C GLN A 257 -12.81 -11.77 16.34
N VAL A 258 -12.37 -11.50 17.55
CA VAL A 258 -11.58 -12.48 18.33
C VAL A 258 -12.41 -13.74 18.52
N GLY A 259 -11.82 -14.92 18.27
CA GLY A 259 -12.49 -16.22 18.31
C GLY A 259 -13.03 -16.69 16.95
N ASP A 260 -13.03 -15.83 15.90
CA ASP A 260 -13.43 -16.28 14.56
C ASP A 260 -12.48 -17.35 14.03
N GLU A 261 -13.03 -18.39 13.39
CA GLU A 261 -12.27 -19.30 12.56
C GLU A 261 -11.96 -18.65 11.23
N ILE A 262 -10.72 -18.76 10.77
CA ILE A 262 -10.23 -18.19 9.52
C ILE A 262 -9.54 -19.24 8.64
N GLU A 263 -9.66 -19.07 7.34
CA GLU A 263 -8.97 -19.81 6.30
C GLU A 263 -7.93 -18.91 5.62
N ILE A 264 -6.74 -19.43 5.40
CA ILE A 264 -5.62 -18.72 4.73
C ILE A 264 -5.32 -19.44 3.41
N LYS A 265 -5.52 -18.75 2.28
CA LYS A 265 -5.22 -19.24 0.93
C LYS A 265 -4.08 -18.43 0.29
N PRO A 266 -3.24 -19.02 -0.56
CA PRO A 266 -3.26 -20.41 -1.04
C PRO A 266 -2.78 -21.43 -0.01
N GLY A 267 -2.27 -21.02 1.14
CA GLY A 267 -1.73 -21.92 2.15
C GLY A 267 -0.24 -22.25 1.96
N ILE A 268 0.23 -23.37 2.45
CA ILE A 268 1.63 -23.81 2.40
C ILE A 268 1.80 -25.00 1.45
N LEU A 269 2.98 -25.07 0.82
CA LEU A 269 3.35 -26.19 -0.01
C LEU A 269 3.50 -27.45 0.84
N ASN A 270 2.67 -28.44 0.60
CA ASN A 270 2.87 -29.80 1.07
C ASN A 270 3.90 -30.48 0.18
N GLU A 271 5.12 -30.63 0.66
CA GLU A 271 6.24 -31.17 -0.13
C GLU A 271 6.02 -32.60 -0.62
N LYS A 272 5.26 -33.40 0.15
CA LYS A 272 4.93 -34.80 -0.22
C LYS A 272 3.94 -34.86 -1.36
N LYS A 273 2.90 -34.06 -1.32
CA LYS A 273 1.84 -34.01 -2.32
C LYS A 273 2.14 -33.06 -3.49
N LYS A 274 3.14 -32.16 -3.33
CA LYS A 274 3.46 -31.06 -4.24
C LYS A 274 2.26 -30.14 -4.53
N THR A 275 1.36 -30.01 -3.55
CA THR A 275 0.15 -29.18 -3.62
C THR A 275 0.16 -28.16 -2.51
N TYR A 276 -0.43 -26.99 -2.77
CA TYR A 276 -0.67 -25.99 -1.71
C TYR A 276 -1.97 -26.32 -1.01
N GLU A 277 -1.91 -26.44 0.31
CA GLU A 277 -3.05 -26.76 1.16
C GLU A 277 -3.43 -25.52 1.99
N PRO A 278 -4.70 -25.04 1.93
CA PRO A 278 -5.18 -23.98 2.80
C PRO A 278 -5.03 -24.34 4.28
N PHE A 279 -4.82 -23.33 5.10
CA PHE A 279 -4.81 -23.50 6.55
C PHE A 279 -6.07 -22.93 7.16
N GLN A 280 -6.55 -23.62 8.19
CA GLN A 280 -7.56 -23.09 9.09
C GLN A 280 -6.94 -22.86 10.46
N THR A 281 -7.28 -21.74 11.07
CA THR A 281 -6.84 -21.37 12.41
C THR A 281 -7.86 -20.42 13.04
N GLU A 282 -7.69 -20.13 14.34
CA GLU A 282 -8.56 -19.22 15.07
C GLU A 282 -7.83 -17.92 15.37
N ILE A 283 -8.56 -16.82 15.36
CA ILE A 283 -8.10 -15.50 15.78
C ILE A 283 -8.00 -15.46 17.30
N THR A 284 -6.79 -15.36 17.83
CA THR A 284 -6.53 -15.25 19.28
C THR A 284 -6.48 -13.82 19.77
N SER A 285 -6.14 -12.88 18.89
CA SER A 285 -6.11 -11.45 19.19
C SER A 285 -6.17 -10.62 17.92
N LEU A 286 -6.70 -9.42 18.01
CA LEU A 286 -6.73 -8.44 16.95
C LEU A 286 -6.02 -7.18 17.41
N GLY A 287 -5.15 -6.66 16.55
CA GLY A 287 -4.41 -5.42 16.84
C GLY A 287 -4.57 -4.40 15.72
N THR A 288 -4.74 -3.15 16.11
CA THR A 288 -4.71 -1.98 15.23
C THR A 288 -3.66 -1.00 15.75
N ALA A 289 -3.49 0.11 15.06
CA ALA A 289 -2.65 1.19 15.59
C ALA A 289 -3.15 1.74 16.93
N ALA A 290 -4.43 1.60 17.24
CA ALA A 290 -5.00 1.98 18.55
C ALA A 290 -4.72 0.98 19.68
N GLY A 291 -4.17 -0.20 19.38
CA GLY A 291 -3.88 -1.27 20.34
C GLY A 291 -4.65 -2.55 20.05
N ILE A 292 -4.85 -3.35 21.10
CA ILE A 292 -5.63 -4.58 21.02
C ILE A 292 -7.12 -4.24 21.04
N VAL A 293 -7.88 -4.87 20.15
CA VAL A 293 -9.32 -4.67 19.97
C VAL A 293 -10.05 -6.00 19.84
N ASP A 294 -11.37 -6.01 20.08
CA ASP A 294 -12.19 -7.23 20.00
C ASP A 294 -12.68 -7.51 18.57
N SER A 295 -12.77 -6.47 17.74
CA SER A 295 -13.22 -6.58 16.36
C SER A 295 -12.53 -5.57 15.45
N VAL A 296 -12.41 -5.91 14.17
CA VAL A 296 -11.84 -5.06 13.12
C VAL A 296 -12.74 -5.02 11.91
N LYS A 297 -12.79 -3.83 11.30
CA LYS A 297 -13.57 -3.47 10.12
C LYS A 297 -12.65 -3.24 8.91
N PRO A 298 -13.20 -3.05 7.70
CA PRO A 298 -12.41 -2.68 6.54
C PRO A 298 -11.75 -1.30 6.68
N GLY A 299 -10.51 -1.18 6.22
CA GLY A 299 -9.67 0.02 6.29
C GLY A 299 -8.53 -0.10 7.31
N GLY A 300 -7.51 0.71 7.12
CA GLY A 300 -6.30 0.67 7.92
C GLY A 300 -5.55 -0.66 7.81
N LEU A 301 -4.58 -0.82 8.69
CA LEU A 301 -3.87 -2.08 8.85
C LEU A 301 -4.25 -2.77 10.14
N VAL A 302 -4.36 -4.08 10.05
CA VAL A 302 -4.76 -4.97 11.12
C VAL A 302 -3.70 -6.05 11.30
N ALA A 303 -3.39 -6.38 12.54
CA ALA A 303 -2.61 -7.55 12.91
C ALA A 303 -3.53 -8.60 13.53
N ILE A 304 -3.48 -9.81 12.99
CA ILE A 304 -4.21 -10.98 13.50
C ILE A 304 -3.22 -11.89 14.20
N GLY A 305 -3.38 -12.07 15.51
CA GLY A 305 -2.73 -13.15 16.27
C GLY A 305 -3.50 -14.46 16.06
N THR A 306 -2.80 -15.54 15.80
CA THR A 306 -3.38 -16.84 15.46
C THR A 306 -2.90 -17.96 16.40
N LYS A 307 -3.46 -19.15 16.26
CA LYS A 307 -2.94 -20.38 16.91
C LYS A 307 -1.85 -21.08 16.09
N LEU A 308 -1.41 -20.50 14.95
CA LEU A 308 -0.34 -21.08 14.13
C LEU A 308 0.99 -21.12 14.88
N ASP A 309 1.81 -22.11 14.57
CA ASP A 309 3.21 -22.13 15.01
C ASP A 309 3.90 -20.83 14.56
N PRO A 310 4.51 -20.07 15.48
CA PRO A 310 5.17 -18.81 15.13
C PRO A 310 6.29 -19.00 14.08
N ALA A 311 6.90 -20.18 13.98
CA ALA A 311 7.89 -20.48 12.94
C ALA A 311 7.32 -20.37 11.53
N MET A 312 6.03 -20.64 11.34
CA MET A 312 5.35 -20.55 10.05
C MET A 312 5.19 -19.10 9.56
N THR A 313 5.13 -18.14 10.46
CA THR A 313 4.90 -16.71 10.13
C THR A 313 6.19 -15.91 10.02
N ARG A 314 7.36 -16.54 10.22
CA ARG A 314 8.67 -15.86 10.12
C ARG A 314 8.96 -15.40 8.69
N SER A 315 9.74 -14.33 8.61
CA SER A 315 10.30 -13.81 7.35
C SER A 315 9.24 -13.47 6.29
N ASP A 316 8.07 -13.01 6.74
CA ASP A 316 6.98 -12.61 5.86
C ASP A 316 6.47 -13.74 4.93
N SER A 317 6.50 -15.00 5.41
CA SER A 317 6.15 -16.21 4.63
C SER A 317 4.72 -16.22 4.06
N PHE A 318 3.80 -15.49 4.67
CA PHE A 318 2.41 -15.38 4.23
C PHE A 318 2.12 -14.17 3.32
N ILE A 319 3.13 -13.40 2.90
CA ILE A 319 2.90 -12.32 1.93
C ILE A 319 2.20 -12.86 0.68
N GLY A 320 1.15 -12.15 0.26
CA GLY A 320 0.36 -12.51 -0.91
C GLY A 320 -0.73 -13.54 -0.63
N SER A 321 -0.88 -13.97 0.62
CA SER A 321 -2.03 -14.78 1.02
C SER A 321 -3.27 -13.90 1.22
N VAL A 322 -4.43 -14.54 1.18
CA VAL A 322 -5.72 -13.94 1.50
C VAL A 322 -6.33 -14.70 2.67
N ILE A 323 -6.94 -13.97 3.58
CA ILE A 323 -7.63 -14.52 4.75
C ILE A 323 -9.12 -14.21 4.62
N GLY A 324 -9.95 -15.22 4.88
CA GLY A 324 -11.41 -15.12 4.94
C GLY A 324 -11.98 -16.08 5.95
N LYS A 325 -13.32 -16.15 6.05
CA LYS A 325 -13.98 -17.22 6.81
C LYS A 325 -13.87 -18.53 6.04
N PRO A 326 -13.85 -19.69 6.72
CA PRO A 326 -13.71 -20.98 6.06
C PRO A 326 -14.77 -21.19 4.96
N GLY A 327 -14.30 -21.57 3.75
CA GLY A 327 -15.15 -21.86 2.60
C GLY A 327 -15.71 -20.63 1.87
N THR A 328 -15.35 -19.39 2.25
CA THR A 328 -15.85 -18.16 1.59
C THR A 328 -14.91 -17.59 0.53
N LEU A 329 -13.63 -17.97 0.58
CA LEU A 329 -12.64 -17.52 -0.38
C LEU A 329 -12.68 -18.30 -1.70
N PRO A 330 -12.37 -17.66 -2.84
CA PRO A 330 -12.19 -18.35 -4.11
C PRO A 330 -11.22 -19.53 -4.00
N GLU A 331 -11.41 -20.56 -4.85
CA GLU A 331 -10.51 -21.69 -4.90
C GLU A 331 -9.10 -21.29 -5.38
N ASN A 332 -8.10 -22.02 -4.89
CA ASN A 332 -6.73 -21.85 -5.35
C ASN A 332 -6.63 -22.20 -6.84
N SER A 333 -6.12 -21.31 -7.65
CA SER A 333 -5.92 -21.56 -9.07
C SER A 333 -4.46 -21.39 -9.49
N THR A 334 -3.98 -22.32 -10.31
CA THR A 334 -2.73 -22.18 -11.05
C THR A 334 -2.96 -21.64 -12.46
N ASN A 335 -4.22 -21.55 -12.89
CA ASN A 335 -4.58 -21.02 -14.21
C ASN A 335 -5.12 -19.59 -14.06
N LEU A 336 -4.58 -18.66 -14.83
CA LEU A 336 -4.99 -17.27 -14.83
C LEU A 336 -5.31 -16.81 -16.25
N LYS A 337 -6.48 -16.19 -16.43
CA LYS A 337 -6.86 -15.51 -17.66
C LYS A 337 -6.85 -14.03 -17.43
N LEU A 338 -6.24 -13.28 -18.33
CA LEU A 338 -6.14 -11.82 -18.25
C LEU A 338 -6.53 -11.16 -19.56
N GLU A 339 -7.33 -10.12 -19.47
CA GLU A 339 -7.41 -9.13 -20.52
C GLU A 339 -6.31 -8.09 -20.30
N VAL A 340 -5.35 -7.99 -21.23
CA VAL A 340 -4.11 -7.24 -21.04
C VAL A 340 -4.13 -5.91 -21.77
N ASN A 341 -3.65 -4.87 -21.07
CA ASN A 341 -3.34 -3.57 -21.63
C ASN A 341 -1.84 -3.28 -21.42
N LEU A 342 -1.05 -3.30 -22.52
CA LEU A 342 0.37 -3.01 -22.45
C LEU A 342 0.65 -1.53 -22.60
N PHE A 343 1.73 -1.07 -21.98
CA PHE A 343 2.24 0.28 -22.15
C PHE A 343 2.98 0.41 -23.48
N ASP A 344 3.10 1.63 -24.00
CA ASP A 344 3.86 1.90 -25.22
C ASP A 344 5.35 1.66 -25.03
N SER A 345 5.88 2.03 -23.84
CA SER A 345 7.28 1.80 -23.47
C SER A 345 7.43 1.18 -22.09
N ALA A 346 8.47 0.37 -21.92
CA ALA A 346 8.83 -0.23 -20.63
C ALA A 346 9.26 0.87 -19.65
N VAL A 347 8.80 0.75 -18.42
CA VAL A 347 8.99 1.79 -17.41
C VAL A 347 10.24 1.55 -16.58
N GLY A 348 10.88 2.65 -16.14
CA GLY A 348 12.09 2.58 -15.30
C GLY A 348 13.38 2.33 -16.10
N THR A 349 13.36 2.46 -17.39
CA THR A 349 14.53 2.44 -18.27
C THR A 349 15.02 3.87 -18.56
N THR A 350 16.33 4.05 -18.74
CA THR A 350 16.90 5.34 -19.18
C THR A 350 16.59 5.66 -20.62
N GLU A 351 16.35 4.63 -21.45
CA GLU A 351 15.92 4.73 -22.83
C GLU A 351 14.46 4.26 -22.96
N ASP A 352 13.70 4.88 -23.86
CA ASP A 352 12.31 4.47 -24.15
C ASP A 352 12.30 3.15 -24.91
N ILE A 353 12.38 2.03 -24.17
CA ILE A 353 12.30 0.68 -24.76
C ILE A 353 10.83 0.37 -25.05
N LYS A 354 10.49 0.27 -26.33
CA LYS A 354 9.12 -0.09 -26.76
C LYS A 354 8.73 -1.47 -26.24
N VAL A 355 7.55 -1.57 -25.61
CA VAL A 355 7.01 -2.85 -25.13
C VAL A 355 6.56 -3.69 -26.32
N GLN A 356 7.19 -4.85 -26.49
CA GLN A 356 6.79 -5.83 -27.50
C GLN A 356 5.56 -6.61 -27.03
N PRO A 357 4.69 -7.07 -27.94
CA PRO A 357 3.58 -7.96 -27.60
C PRO A 357 4.03 -9.18 -26.80
N ILE A 358 3.17 -9.65 -25.90
CA ILE A 358 3.42 -10.87 -25.11
C ILE A 358 3.35 -12.08 -26.05
N GLN A 359 4.27 -13.03 -25.85
CA GLN A 359 4.37 -14.24 -26.65
C GLN A 359 4.05 -15.50 -25.84
N SER A 360 3.56 -16.54 -26.50
CA SER A 360 3.38 -17.86 -25.89
C SER A 360 4.73 -18.42 -25.43
N GLY A 361 4.75 -19.06 -24.26
CA GLY A 361 5.96 -19.59 -23.63
C GLY A 361 6.73 -18.59 -22.80
N GLU A 362 6.40 -17.31 -22.87
CA GLU A 362 7.07 -16.24 -22.11
C GLU A 362 6.81 -16.37 -20.62
N LEU A 363 7.85 -16.09 -19.80
CA LEU A 363 7.76 -16.04 -18.35
C LEU A 363 7.55 -14.59 -17.90
N LEU A 364 6.43 -14.33 -17.26
CA LEU A 364 6.05 -13.03 -16.71
C LEU A 364 6.03 -13.05 -15.18
N ARG A 365 6.31 -11.91 -14.57
CA ARG A 365 6.04 -11.69 -13.15
C ARG A 365 4.75 -10.90 -13.01
N LEU A 366 3.87 -11.42 -12.19
CA LEU A 366 2.53 -10.89 -11.95
C LEU A 366 2.40 -10.46 -10.49
N ASN A 367 1.77 -9.32 -10.23
CA ASN A 367 1.31 -8.98 -8.90
C ASN A 367 -0.22 -9.11 -8.87
N ILE A 368 -0.71 -10.17 -8.22
CA ILE A 368 -2.14 -10.49 -8.07
C ILE A 368 -2.54 -10.06 -6.64
N GLY A 369 -3.21 -8.92 -6.50
CA GLY A 369 -3.36 -8.29 -5.20
C GLY A 369 -1.98 -8.07 -4.55
N THR A 370 -1.77 -8.59 -3.33
CA THR A 370 -0.48 -8.50 -2.63
C THR A 370 0.52 -9.60 -3.02
N ALA A 371 0.12 -10.57 -3.86
CA ALA A 371 0.94 -11.74 -4.22
C ALA A 371 1.84 -11.50 -5.45
N PRO A 372 3.19 -11.51 -5.31
CA PRO A 372 4.09 -11.60 -6.46
C PRO A 372 4.21 -13.06 -6.93
N VAL A 373 3.78 -13.36 -8.15
CA VAL A 373 3.76 -14.72 -8.71
C VAL A 373 4.41 -14.73 -10.10
N LEU A 374 5.12 -15.81 -10.43
CA LEU A 374 5.61 -16.06 -11.78
C LEU A 374 4.59 -16.90 -12.56
N GLY A 375 4.26 -16.48 -13.78
CA GLY A 375 3.37 -17.19 -14.68
C GLY A 375 4.02 -17.40 -16.04
N LYS A 376 3.86 -18.60 -16.61
CA LYS A 376 4.26 -18.91 -17.99
C LYS A 376 3.04 -18.73 -18.89
N VAL A 377 3.17 -17.95 -19.93
CA VAL A 377 2.11 -17.74 -20.91
C VAL A 377 1.88 -19.03 -21.71
N SER A 378 0.70 -19.61 -21.56
CA SER A 378 0.30 -20.82 -22.31
C SER A 378 -0.34 -20.49 -23.66
N LYS A 379 -1.14 -19.39 -23.70
CA LYS A 379 -1.87 -19.00 -24.90
C LYS A 379 -2.02 -17.48 -24.98
N VAL A 380 -1.97 -16.97 -26.19
CA VAL A 380 -2.22 -15.55 -26.51
C VAL A 380 -3.29 -15.46 -27.57
N LYS A 381 -4.34 -14.68 -27.32
CA LYS A 381 -5.42 -14.40 -28.26
C LYS A 381 -5.77 -12.90 -28.19
N SER A 382 -5.20 -12.11 -29.09
CA SER A 382 -5.37 -10.65 -29.11
C SER A 382 -4.95 -10.03 -27.77
N LYS A 383 -5.86 -9.37 -27.06
CA LYS A 383 -5.63 -8.81 -25.73
C LYS A 383 -5.77 -9.83 -24.59
N ASN A 384 -6.26 -11.03 -24.87
CA ASN A 384 -6.44 -12.06 -23.85
C ASN A 384 -5.26 -13.01 -23.81
N ILE A 385 -4.75 -13.26 -22.61
CA ILE A 385 -3.70 -14.24 -22.37
C ILE A 385 -4.15 -15.27 -21.33
N GLU A 386 -3.69 -16.50 -21.49
CA GLU A 386 -3.81 -17.54 -20.48
C GLU A 386 -2.42 -17.85 -19.94
N LEU A 387 -2.30 -17.96 -18.61
CA LEU A 387 -1.04 -18.23 -17.94
C LEU A 387 -1.17 -19.42 -16.99
N GLU A 388 -0.09 -20.16 -16.87
CA GLU A 388 0.11 -21.16 -15.82
C GLU A 388 1.02 -20.58 -14.75
N LEU A 389 0.50 -20.45 -13.53
CA LEU A 389 1.22 -19.89 -12.39
C LEU A 389 2.12 -20.94 -11.74
N ARG A 390 3.35 -20.57 -11.40
CA ARG A 390 4.28 -21.44 -10.66
C ARG A 390 3.84 -21.74 -9.24
N ARG A 391 3.07 -20.85 -8.65
CA ARG A 391 2.46 -20.96 -7.33
C ARG A 391 0.99 -20.61 -7.47
N PRO A 392 0.07 -21.40 -6.91
CA PRO A 392 -1.34 -21.06 -6.97
C PRO A 392 -1.60 -19.73 -6.24
N ALA A 393 -2.64 -19.04 -6.66
CA ALA A 393 -3.13 -17.83 -6.03
C ALA A 393 -4.63 -17.91 -5.79
N CYS A 394 -5.11 -17.20 -4.76
CA CYS A 394 -6.52 -16.92 -4.57
C CYS A 394 -6.88 -15.74 -5.48
N ILE A 395 -7.67 -16.00 -6.53
CA ILE A 395 -7.91 -15.06 -7.62
C ILE A 395 -9.35 -14.58 -7.57
N PHE A 396 -9.53 -13.25 -7.60
CA PHE A 396 -10.83 -12.60 -7.64
C PHE A 396 -11.11 -12.09 -9.06
N GLU A 397 -12.29 -12.39 -9.60
CA GLU A 397 -12.74 -11.87 -10.90
C GLU A 397 -12.77 -10.34 -10.92
N GLY A 398 -12.42 -9.73 -12.03
CA GLY A 398 -12.31 -8.28 -12.19
C GLY A 398 -11.11 -7.64 -11.47
N GLY A 399 -10.27 -8.44 -10.79
CA GLY A 399 -9.09 -7.94 -10.09
C GLY A 399 -8.02 -7.42 -11.04
N ASN A 400 -7.36 -6.32 -10.66
CA ASN A 400 -6.22 -5.76 -11.39
C ASN A 400 -4.94 -6.56 -11.11
N VAL A 401 -4.19 -6.85 -12.17
CA VAL A 401 -2.90 -7.57 -12.11
C VAL A 401 -1.83 -6.74 -12.81
N ALA A 402 -0.78 -6.38 -12.09
CA ALA A 402 0.37 -5.72 -12.68
C ALA A 402 1.26 -6.77 -13.36
N ILE A 403 1.70 -6.48 -14.59
CA ILE A 403 2.46 -7.39 -15.44
C ILE A 403 3.87 -6.84 -15.66
N SER A 404 4.87 -7.62 -15.26
CA SER A 404 6.27 -7.28 -15.44
C SER A 404 7.00 -8.32 -16.30
N ARG A 405 7.90 -7.84 -17.17
CA ARG A 405 8.77 -8.63 -18.05
C ARG A 405 10.22 -8.45 -17.64
N ARG A 406 11.04 -9.47 -17.83
CA ARG A 406 12.48 -9.38 -17.64
C ARG A 406 13.14 -8.68 -18.83
N ILE A 407 13.67 -7.47 -18.60
CA ILE A 407 14.38 -6.67 -19.60
C ILE A 407 15.76 -6.33 -19.03
N ALA A 408 16.83 -6.61 -19.75
CA ALA A 408 18.20 -6.39 -19.30
C ALA A 408 18.45 -6.88 -17.85
N GLU A 409 18.09 -8.16 -17.60
CA GLU A 409 18.24 -8.85 -16.31
C GLU A 409 17.38 -8.30 -15.15
N ARG A 410 16.49 -7.34 -15.41
CA ARG A 410 15.62 -6.72 -14.38
C ARG A 410 14.15 -6.87 -14.74
N TRP A 411 13.31 -7.02 -13.71
CA TRP A 411 11.87 -7.01 -13.89
C TRP A 411 11.37 -5.59 -14.09
N ARG A 412 10.73 -5.32 -15.24
CA ARG A 412 10.18 -4.02 -15.62
C ARG A 412 8.67 -4.13 -15.81
N LEU A 413 7.94 -3.16 -15.29
CA LEU A 413 6.50 -3.06 -15.49
C LEU A 413 6.23 -2.76 -16.97
N ILE A 414 5.40 -3.61 -17.61
CA ILE A 414 5.08 -3.48 -19.03
C ILE A 414 3.58 -3.27 -19.30
N GLY A 415 2.74 -3.44 -18.30
CA GLY A 415 1.30 -3.27 -18.47
C GLY A 415 0.49 -3.79 -17.31
N ALA A 416 -0.81 -3.81 -17.51
CA ALA A 416 -1.82 -4.31 -16.61
C ALA A 416 -2.67 -5.38 -17.26
N GLY A 417 -3.30 -6.23 -16.43
CA GLY A 417 -4.34 -7.15 -16.85
C GLY A 417 -5.52 -7.09 -15.89
N ILE A 418 -6.70 -7.37 -16.39
CA ILE A 418 -7.91 -7.59 -15.60
C ILE A 418 -8.22 -9.07 -15.64
N VAL A 419 -8.49 -9.67 -14.47
CA VAL A 419 -8.88 -11.07 -14.35
C VAL A 419 -10.25 -11.27 -14.97
N GLY A 420 -10.33 -12.22 -15.94
CA GLY A 420 -11.54 -12.58 -16.65
C GLY A 420 -11.96 -14.02 -16.43
#